data_e3e7ce872c9efe7668ff80fec69a593f
#
_entry.id   e3e7ce872c9efe7668ff80fec69a593f
#
_cell.length_a   1.000
_cell.length_b   1.000
_cell.length_c   1.000
_cell.angle_alpha   90.00
_cell.angle_beta   90.00
_cell.angle_gamma   90.00
#
_symmetry.space_group_name_H-M   'P 1'
#
loop_
_entity.id
_entity.type
_entity.pdbx_description
1 polymer ?
#
loop_
_entity_poly.entity_id
_entity_poly.type
_entity_poly.pdbx_seq_one_letter_code
_entity_poly.pdbx_strand_id
1 'polypeptide(L)'
;MKRLRIGFLLPRTSLHSRNYMYLVMRALAETGADVDAVYPVDRPVDVSRVRVEHDLYVFRKTSGLAASLAGALHELGAAVVNPYPVSTALRDKIVSCRILQAAGVPTPATYVASRAEELAPLLDGGPLVLKPHQGSGGYGVRIVRRAADLAEVPYDRHVPVFAQRYHAP
;
A
#
# COMPACT_ATOMS: atom_id res chain seq x y z
N MET A 1 26.57 -4.93 25.32
CA MET A 1 25.85 -4.17 24.28
C MET A 1 24.34 -4.36 24.47
N LYS A 2 23.54 -3.31 24.40
CA LYS A 2 22.07 -3.41 24.43
C LYS A 2 21.61 -4.14 23.17
N ARG A 3 20.74 -5.16 23.30
CA ARG A 3 20.15 -5.86 22.16
C ARG A 3 19.19 -4.92 21.40
N LEU A 4 19.21 -4.96 20.08
CA LEU A 4 18.30 -4.23 19.23
C LEU A 4 16.90 -4.85 19.35
N ARG A 5 15.89 -4.05 19.70
CA ARG A 5 14.49 -4.48 19.75
C ARG A 5 13.78 -4.11 18.48
N ILE A 6 13.20 -5.09 17.80
CA ILE A 6 12.51 -4.92 16.51
C ILE A 6 11.07 -5.38 16.63
N GLY A 7 10.11 -4.46 16.40
CA GLY A 7 8.69 -4.75 16.41
C GLY A 7 8.12 -4.91 15.00
N PHE A 8 7.56 -6.06 14.67
CA PHE A 8 6.88 -6.30 13.39
C PHE A 8 5.40 -5.99 13.52
N LEU A 9 4.93 -4.92 12.87
CA LEU A 9 3.51 -4.56 12.81
C LEU A 9 2.80 -5.44 11.77
N LEU A 10 2.17 -6.51 12.23
CA LEU A 10 1.57 -7.52 11.38
C LEU A 10 0.04 -7.46 11.43
N PRO A 11 -0.66 -7.73 10.29
CA PRO A 11 -2.07 -8.04 10.33
C PRO A 11 -2.26 -9.38 11.06
N ARG A 12 -3.49 -9.63 11.54
CA ARG A 12 -3.85 -10.94 12.10
C ARG A 12 -3.70 -12.03 11.04
N THR A 13 -2.54 -12.65 10.99
CA THR A 13 -2.27 -13.86 10.20
C THR A 13 -1.49 -14.80 11.08
N SER A 14 -1.91 -16.05 11.10
CA SER A 14 -1.12 -17.08 11.76
C SER A 14 0.31 -17.06 11.20
N LEU A 15 1.29 -16.89 12.07
CA LEU A 15 2.70 -17.08 11.75
C LEU A 15 2.93 -18.57 11.49
N HIS A 16 2.58 -19.04 10.29
CA HIS A 16 2.98 -20.38 9.88
C HIS A 16 4.45 -20.38 9.49
N SER A 17 5.14 -21.46 9.76
CA SER A 17 6.57 -21.65 9.46
C SER A 17 6.94 -21.43 7.97
N ARG A 18 5.94 -21.48 7.06
CA ARG A 18 6.09 -21.18 5.62
C ARG A 18 5.89 -19.70 5.27
N ASN A 19 5.49 -18.85 6.22
CA ASN A 19 5.38 -17.42 5.96
C ASN A 19 6.78 -16.80 5.94
N TYR A 20 7.16 -16.20 4.82
CA TYR A 20 8.50 -15.61 4.68
C TYR A 20 8.78 -14.51 5.75
N MET A 21 7.76 -13.81 6.30
CA MET A 21 7.96 -12.86 7.41
C MET A 21 8.44 -13.57 8.68
N TYR A 22 7.91 -14.76 8.94
CA TYR A 22 8.41 -15.59 10.05
C TYR A 22 9.88 -15.95 9.86
N LEU A 23 10.28 -16.30 8.63
CA LEU A 23 11.69 -16.60 8.32
C LEU A 23 12.60 -15.38 8.52
N VAL A 24 12.14 -14.19 8.13
CA VAL A 24 12.86 -12.93 8.35
C VAL A 24 13.01 -12.64 9.85
N MET A 25 11.92 -12.75 10.62
CA MET A 25 11.94 -12.53 12.07
C MET A 25 12.91 -13.50 12.75
N ARG A 26 12.88 -14.77 12.36
CA ARG A 26 13.79 -15.78 12.90
C ARG A 26 15.25 -15.47 12.56
N ALA A 27 15.55 -15.15 11.31
CA ALA A 27 16.90 -14.79 10.90
C ALA A 27 17.44 -13.57 11.65
N LEU A 28 16.60 -12.55 11.90
CA LEU A 28 16.98 -11.40 12.72
C LEU A 28 17.24 -11.79 14.19
N ALA A 29 16.41 -12.65 14.77
CA ALA A 29 16.63 -13.14 16.12
C ALA A 29 17.93 -13.94 16.23
N GLU A 30 18.29 -14.73 15.22
CA GLU A 30 19.56 -15.46 15.12
C GLU A 30 20.79 -14.52 15.09
N THR A 31 20.63 -13.25 14.66
CA THR A 31 21.67 -12.22 14.76
C THR A 31 21.82 -11.61 16.17
N GLY A 32 20.96 -12.01 17.11
CA GLY A 32 20.97 -11.51 18.49
C GLY A 32 20.03 -10.35 18.75
N ALA A 33 19.14 -10.00 17.82
CA ALA A 33 18.07 -9.02 18.04
C ALA A 33 16.90 -9.62 18.84
N ASP A 34 16.24 -8.81 19.65
CA ASP A 34 14.94 -9.13 20.26
C ASP A 34 13.83 -8.77 19.26
N VAL A 35 13.11 -9.78 18.76
CA VAL A 35 12.14 -9.60 17.67
C VAL A 35 10.74 -9.93 18.14
N ASP A 36 9.85 -8.94 18.12
CA ASP A 36 8.48 -9.06 18.56
C ASP A 36 7.48 -8.95 17.40
N ALA A 37 6.45 -9.80 17.40
CA ALA A 37 5.28 -9.65 16.53
C ALA A 37 4.24 -8.78 17.24
N VAL A 38 3.96 -7.60 16.71
CA VAL A 38 2.95 -6.67 17.22
C VAL A 38 1.67 -6.82 16.42
N TYR A 39 0.63 -7.35 17.08
CA TYR A 39 -0.70 -7.53 16.49
C TYR A 39 -1.68 -6.53 17.10
N PRO A 40 -2.08 -5.49 16.38
CA PRO A 40 -3.00 -4.48 16.95
C PRO A 40 -4.47 -4.90 16.96
N VAL A 41 -4.81 -6.13 16.56
CA VAL A 41 -6.19 -6.49 16.14
C VAL A 41 -7.02 -7.29 17.15
N ASP A 42 -6.43 -7.81 18.22
CA ASP A 42 -7.16 -8.72 19.14
C ASP A 42 -7.73 -8.02 20.39
N ARG A 43 -7.47 -6.73 20.54
CA ARG A 43 -7.97 -5.91 21.66
C ARG A 43 -8.04 -4.44 21.25
N PRO A 44 -8.90 -3.64 21.93
CA PRO A 44 -8.87 -2.19 21.75
C PRO A 44 -7.48 -1.62 22.05
N VAL A 45 -7.04 -0.70 21.20
CA VAL A 45 -5.79 0.05 21.40
C VAL A 45 -6.16 1.44 21.91
N ASP A 46 -5.75 1.76 23.13
CA ASP A 46 -5.83 3.12 23.64
C ASP A 46 -4.71 3.95 22.99
N VAL A 47 -5.10 4.80 22.05
CA VAL A 47 -4.16 5.61 21.26
C VAL A 47 -3.35 6.56 22.14
N SER A 48 -3.93 7.05 23.26
CA SER A 48 -3.23 7.93 24.20
C SER A 48 -2.09 7.24 24.95
N ARG A 49 -2.10 5.91 24.96
CA ARG A 49 -1.10 5.08 25.63
C ARG A 49 -0.10 4.44 24.67
N VAL A 50 -0.21 4.68 23.36
CA VAL A 50 0.79 4.19 22.41
C VAL A 50 2.15 4.82 22.76
N ARG A 51 3.19 3.98 22.80
CA ARG A 51 4.58 4.38 23.11
C ARG A 51 5.54 3.70 22.15
N VAL A 52 6.67 4.35 21.96
CA VAL A 52 7.79 3.76 21.21
C VAL A 52 8.54 2.79 22.13
N GLU A 53 8.33 1.51 21.95
CA GLU A 53 8.89 0.45 22.80
C GLU A 53 10.03 -0.32 22.11
N HIS A 54 10.19 -0.16 20.79
CA HIS A 54 11.22 -0.82 19.99
C HIS A 54 12.16 0.20 19.37
N ASP A 55 13.38 -0.22 19.13
CA ASP A 55 14.39 0.61 18.44
C ASP A 55 14.07 0.75 16.94
N LEU A 56 13.34 -0.23 16.37
CA LEU A 56 12.89 -0.23 14.97
C LEU A 56 11.54 -0.93 14.86
N TYR A 57 10.64 -0.36 14.05
CA TYR A 57 9.41 -1.04 13.62
C TYR A 57 9.48 -1.44 12.16
N VAL A 58 9.06 -2.65 11.86
CA VAL A 58 8.92 -3.12 10.48
C VAL A 58 7.44 -3.07 10.11
N PHE A 59 7.12 -2.23 9.13
CA PHE A 59 5.78 -2.03 8.63
C PHE A 59 5.69 -2.41 7.15
N ARG A 60 4.78 -3.30 6.83
CA ARG A 60 4.67 -3.82 5.47
C ARG A 60 3.28 -3.71 4.87
N LYS A 61 2.23 -3.90 5.67
CA LYS A 61 0.87 -3.79 5.17
C LYS A 61 0.40 -2.34 5.26
N THR A 62 0.19 -1.70 4.12
CA THR A 62 -0.15 -0.29 3.99
C THR A 62 -1.64 0.03 4.22
N SER A 63 -2.39 -0.86 4.89
CA SER A 63 -3.83 -0.67 5.17
C SER A 63 -4.25 -1.28 6.50
N GLY A 64 -5.38 -0.82 7.01
CA GLY A 64 -5.98 -1.31 8.25
C GLY A 64 -5.25 -0.82 9.51
N LEU A 65 -5.58 -1.41 10.64
CA LEU A 65 -5.13 -0.95 11.95
C LEU A 65 -3.61 -0.96 12.12
N ALA A 66 -2.91 -1.91 11.51
CA ALA A 66 -1.44 -1.94 11.52
C ALA A 66 -0.84 -0.71 10.83
N ALA A 67 -1.44 -0.22 9.74
CA ALA A 67 -1.03 1.01 9.08
C ALA A 67 -1.27 2.24 9.95
N SER A 68 -2.44 2.33 10.57
CA SER A 68 -2.77 3.44 11.47
C SER A 68 -1.84 3.48 12.69
N LEU A 69 -1.50 2.31 13.24
CA LEU A 69 -0.55 2.22 14.35
C LEU A 69 0.87 2.60 13.91
N ALA A 70 1.29 2.21 12.70
CA ALA A 70 2.58 2.64 12.14
C ALA A 70 2.65 4.17 12.01
N GLY A 71 1.53 4.81 11.59
CA GLY A 71 1.41 6.26 11.55
C GLY A 71 1.51 6.90 12.93
N ALA A 72 0.78 6.39 13.90
CA ALA A 72 0.84 6.89 15.28
C ALA A 72 2.26 6.77 15.88
N LEU A 73 2.94 5.65 15.64
CA LEU A 73 4.33 5.46 16.07
C LEU A 73 5.29 6.40 15.33
N HIS A 74 5.06 6.65 14.04
CA HIS A 74 5.85 7.61 13.26
C HIS A 74 5.75 9.02 13.85
N GLU A 75 4.53 9.48 14.19
CA GLU A 75 4.30 10.79 14.84
C GLU A 75 4.97 10.90 16.22
N LEU A 76 5.19 9.77 16.89
CA LEU A 76 5.93 9.69 18.14
C LEU A 76 7.46 9.58 17.93
N GLY A 77 7.94 9.70 16.68
CA GLY A 77 9.36 9.66 16.35
C GLY A 77 9.96 8.26 16.25
N ALA A 78 9.14 7.21 16.15
CA ALA A 78 9.65 5.85 15.96
C ALA A 78 10.34 5.69 14.60
N ALA A 79 11.47 4.97 14.60
CA ALA A 79 12.07 4.49 13.36
C ALA A 79 11.18 3.40 12.76
N VAL A 80 10.68 3.61 11.54
CA VAL A 80 9.77 2.69 10.85
C VAL A 80 10.32 2.33 9.46
N VAL A 81 10.47 1.06 9.19
CA VAL A 81 10.79 0.49 7.87
C VAL A 81 9.58 -0.28 7.34
N ASN A 82 9.04 0.01 6.20
CA ASN A 82 9.26 1.17 5.32
C ASN A 82 8.69 2.46 5.96
N PRO A 83 9.23 3.64 5.66
CA PRO A 83 8.75 4.88 6.24
C PRO A 83 7.25 5.08 5.98
N TYR A 84 6.49 5.44 7.03
CA TYR A 84 5.03 5.56 6.94
C TYR A 84 4.56 6.55 5.86
N PRO A 85 5.11 7.79 5.74
CA PRO A 85 4.69 8.73 4.70
C PRO A 85 4.92 8.20 3.28
N VAL A 86 6.04 7.52 3.05
CA VAL A 86 6.36 6.91 1.75
C VAL A 86 5.40 5.76 1.45
N SER A 87 5.15 4.90 2.44
CA SER A 87 4.26 3.75 2.29
C SER A 87 2.82 4.16 1.98
N THR A 88 2.33 5.23 2.59
CA THR A 88 0.99 5.77 2.32
C THR A 88 0.89 6.45 0.96
N ALA A 89 1.89 7.23 0.57
CA ALA A 89 1.93 7.88 -0.75
C ALA A 89 1.97 6.83 -1.88
N LEU A 90 2.78 5.77 -1.73
CA LEU A 90 2.90 4.71 -2.74
C LEU A 90 1.68 3.78 -2.82
N ARG A 91 0.82 3.79 -1.81
CA ARG A 91 -0.45 3.04 -1.84
C ARG A 91 -1.43 3.61 -2.85
N ASP A 92 -1.44 4.93 -3.02
CA ASP A 92 -2.30 5.64 -3.94
C ASP A 92 -1.60 5.79 -5.30
N LYS A 93 -2.17 5.18 -6.35
CA LYS A 93 -1.59 5.21 -7.70
C LYS A 93 -1.62 6.61 -8.32
N ILE A 94 -2.56 7.47 -7.92
CA ILE A 94 -2.64 8.85 -8.39
C ILE A 94 -1.42 9.61 -7.86
N VAL A 95 -1.20 9.52 -6.55
CA VAL A 95 -0.08 10.17 -5.87
C VAL A 95 1.25 9.62 -6.36
N SER A 96 1.41 8.29 -6.40
CA SER A 96 2.65 7.65 -6.83
C SER A 96 3.00 7.95 -8.28
N CYS A 97 2.00 7.98 -9.17
CA CYS A 97 2.21 8.37 -10.58
C CYS A 97 2.71 9.81 -10.67
N ARG A 98 2.11 10.74 -9.92
CA ARG A 98 2.55 12.15 -9.92
C ARG A 98 3.96 12.32 -9.35
N ILE A 99 4.33 11.56 -8.33
CA ILE A 99 5.70 11.55 -7.78
C ILE A 99 6.70 11.11 -8.85
N LEU A 100 6.41 10.01 -9.56
CA LEU A 100 7.27 9.51 -10.64
C LEU A 100 7.42 10.54 -11.78
N GLN A 101 6.32 11.15 -12.21
CA GLN A 101 6.33 12.19 -13.23
C GLN A 101 7.13 13.42 -12.80
N ALA A 102 6.98 13.86 -11.54
CA ALA A 102 7.74 15.00 -11.01
C ALA A 102 9.25 14.71 -10.95
N ALA A 103 9.62 13.44 -10.79
CA ALA A 103 11.01 12.98 -10.82
C ALA A 103 11.54 12.72 -12.25
N GLY A 104 10.76 13.03 -13.30
CA GLY A 104 11.15 12.81 -14.68
C GLY A 104 11.15 11.33 -15.12
N VAL A 105 10.57 10.44 -14.33
CA VAL A 105 10.46 9.02 -14.70
C VAL A 105 9.39 8.87 -15.77
N PRO A 106 9.68 8.25 -16.93
CA PRO A 106 8.69 8.00 -17.96
C PRO A 106 7.52 7.17 -17.44
N THR A 107 6.31 7.68 -17.59
CA THR A 107 5.07 6.99 -17.21
C THR A 107 4.09 7.05 -18.38
N PRO A 108 3.20 6.06 -18.52
CA PRO A 108 2.10 6.14 -19.48
C PRO A 108 1.23 7.37 -19.22
N ALA A 109 0.60 7.91 -20.27
CA ALA A 109 -0.43 8.94 -20.10
C ALA A 109 -1.49 8.44 -19.12
N THR A 110 -1.72 9.23 -18.06
CA THR A 110 -2.51 8.82 -16.89
C THR A 110 -3.67 9.77 -16.70
N TYR A 111 -4.83 9.23 -16.44
CA TYR A 111 -6.11 9.94 -16.31
C TYR A 111 -6.81 9.50 -15.03
N VAL A 112 -7.59 10.40 -14.46
CA VAL A 112 -8.45 10.15 -13.30
C VAL A 112 -9.83 10.68 -13.62
N ALA A 113 -10.85 9.91 -13.32
CA ALA A 113 -12.24 10.27 -13.53
C ALA A 113 -13.10 9.90 -12.31
N SER A 114 -14.23 10.56 -12.15
CA SER A 114 -15.23 10.18 -11.13
C SER A 114 -16.04 8.96 -11.59
N ARG A 115 -16.23 8.81 -12.90
CA ARG A 115 -16.97 7.72 -13.53
C ARG A 115 -16.21 7.19 -14.73
N ALA A 116 -16.32 5.90 -14.97
CA ALA A 116 -15.59 5.26 -16.07
C ALA A 116 -16.01 5.81 -17.43
N GLU A 117 -17.30 6.14 -17.62
CA GLU A 117 -17.85 6.63 -18.88
C GLU A 117 -17.22 7.96 -19.33
N GLU A 118 -16.73 8.76 -18.38
CA GLU A 118 -16.03 10.02 -18.68
C GLU A 118 -14.73 9.81 -19.48
N LEU A 119 -14.20 8.58 -19.46
CA LEU A 119 -12.99 8.21 -20.20
C LEU A 119 -13.25 7.86 -21.67
N ALA A 120 -14.52 7.78 -22.10
CA ALA A 120 -14.87 7.34 -23.45
C ALA A 120 -14.16 8.13 -24.57
N PRO A 121 -14.05 9.48 -24.51
CA PRO A 121 -13.35 10.25 -25.56
C PRO A 121 -11.84 9.91 -25.65
N LEU A 122 -11.26 9.40 -24.60
CA LEU A 122 -9.84 9.04 -24.59
C LEU A 122 -9.54 7.74 -25.35
N LEU A 123 -10.56 6.93 -25.63
CA LEU A 123 -10.41 5.68 -26.38
C LEU A 123 -10.08 5.91 -27.88
N ASP A 124 -10.34 7.09 -28.43
CA ASP A 124 -9.92 7.46 -29.78
C ASP A 124 -8.39 7.41 -29.94
N GLY A 125 -7.66 7.68 -28.87
CA GLY A 125 -6.20 7.56 -28.83
C GLY A 125 -5.69 6.14 -28.52
N GLY A 126 -6.56 5.14 -28.46
CA GLY A 126 -6.24 3.73 -28.21
C GLY A 126 -6.74 3.20 -26.85
N PRO A 127 -6.47 1.93 -26.56
CA PRO A 127 -6.96 1.28 -25.33
C PRO A 127 -6.44 1.91 -24.04
N LEU A 128 -7.22 1.75 -22.98
CA LEU A 128 -6.86 2.14 -21.61
C LEU A 128 -6.78 0.92 -20.71
N VAL A 129 -5.91 0.98 -19.71
CA VAL A 129 -5.89 0.07 -18.56
C VAL A 129 -6.49 0.79 -17.37
N LEU A 130 -7.62 0.30 -16.88
CA LEU A 130 -8.24 0.77 -15.65
C LEU A 130 -7.69 -0.05 -14.49
N LYS A 131 -7.40 0.62 -13.39
CA LYS A 131 -6.86 0.00 -12.17
C LYS A 131 -7.55 0.61 -10.96
N PRO A 132 -7.83 -0.15 -9.90
CA PRO A 132 -8.17 0.45 -8.62
C PRO A 132 -7.06 1.44 -8.20
N HIS A 133 -7.41 2.68 -7.84
CA HIS A 133 -6.41 3.69 -7.45
C HIS A 133 -5.59 3.23 -6.23
N GLN A 134 -6.19 2.42 -5.37
CA GLN A 134 -5.52 1.71 -4.27
C GLN A 134 -5.66 0.20 -4.46
N GLY A 135 -4.67 -0.57 -4.07
CA GLY A 135 -4.66 -2.02 -4.21
C GLY A 135 -3.38 -2.56 -4.83
N SER A 136 -3.24 -3.88 -4.80
CA SER A 136 -2.07 -4.62 -5.28
C SER A 136 -2.48 -5.97 -5.87
N GLY A 137 -1.52 -6.69 -6.47
CA GLY A 137 -1.75 -8.06 -6.98
C GLY A 137 -2.57 -8.13 -8.27
N GLY A 138 -2.81 -7.01 -8.97
CA GLY A 138 -3.54 -7.00 -10.25
C GLY A 138 -5.05 -7.17 -10.14
N TYR A 139 -5.60 -7.30 -8.96
CA TYR A 139 -7.05 -7.40 -8.77
C TYR A 139 -7.76 -6.15 -9.26
N GLY A 140 -8.86 -6.33 -10.02
CA GLY A 140 -9.65 -5.24 -10.56
C GLY A 140 -9.00 -4.49 -11.73
N VAL A 141 -7.87 -4.95 -12.27
CA VAL A 141 -7.26 -4.39 -13.47
C VAL A 141 -8.06 -4.86 -14.70
N ARG A 142 -8.43 -3.90 -15.57
CA ARG A 142 -9.19 -4.15 -16.79
C ARG A 142 -8.57 -3.40 -17.97
N ILE A 143 -8.55 -4.00 -19.14
CA ILE A 143 -8.24 -3.32 -20.39
C ILE A 143 -9.56 -3.00 -21.08
N VAL A 144 -9.79 -1.71 -21.35
CA VAL A 144 -10.96 -1.23 -22.08
C VAL A 144 -10.55 -0.75 -23.46
N ARG A 145 -11.30 -1.16 -24.46
CA ARG A 145 -11.03 -0.89 -25.88
C ARG A 145 -12.16 -0.11 -26.54
N ARG A 146 -13.36 -0.19 -26.00
CA ARG A 146 -14.59 0.41 -26.54
C ARG A 146 -15.38 1.07 -25.42
N ALA A 147 -16.19 2.07 -25.77
CA ALA A 147 -17.04 2.75 -24.80
C ALA A 147 -17.98 1.80 -24.04
N ALA A 148 -18.45 0.73 -24.69
CA ALA A 148 -19.29 -0.28 -24.04
C ALA A 148 -18.59 -0.99 -22.87
N ASP A 149 -17.27 -1.17 -22.94
CA ASP A 149 -16.48 -1.84 -21.89
C ASP A 149 -16.45 -0.97 -20.61
N LEU A 150 -16.63 0.36 -20.72
CA LEU A 150 -16.65 1.28 -19.58
C LEU A 150 -17.93 1.15 -18.76
N ALA A 151 -19.06 0.81 -19.38
CA ALA A 151 -20.33 0.61 -18.70
C ALA A 151 -20.32 -0.62 -17.75
N GLU A 152 -19.38 -1.55 -17.95
CA GLU A 152 -19.22 -2.73 -17.11
C GLU A 152 -18.35 -2.45 -15.85
N VAL A 153 -17.78 -1.24 -15.73
CA VAL A 153 -16.95 -0.88 -14.58
C VAL A 153 -17.85 -0.54 -13.40
N PRO A 154 -17.71 -1.23 -12.25
CA PRO A 154 -18.51 -0.90 -11.09
C PRO A 154 -18.33 0.55 -10.66
N TYR A 155 -19.46 1.26 -10.48
CA TYR A 155 -19.44 2.63 -10.01
C TYR A 155 -19.47 2.68 -8.47
N ASP A 156 -18.51 3.39 -7.89
CA ASP A 156 -18.52 3.80 -6.50
C ASP A 156 -18.16 5.30 -6.43
N ARG A 157 -19.10 6.13 -5.99
CA ARG A 157 -18.93 7.59 -5.89
C ARG A 157 -17.74 8.03 -5.02
N HIS A 158 -17.24 7.14 -4.16
CA HIS A 158 -16.13 7.43 -3.25
C HIS A 158 -14.78 6.91 -3.77
N VAL A 159 -14.79 6.21 -4.90
CA VAL A 159 -13.60 5.58 -5.46
C VAL A 159 -13.33 6.13 -6.86
N PRO A 160 -12.26 6.93 -7.04
CA PRO A 160 -11.91 7.44 -8.35
C PRO A 160 -11.50 6.31 -9.29
N VAL A 161 -11.83 6.49 -10.57
CA VAL A 161 -11.36 5.62 -11.64
C VAL A 161 -10.00 6.10 -12.10
N PHE A 162 -8.99 5.25 -11.92
CA PHE A 162 -7.62 5.50 -12.38
C PHE A 162 -7.38 4.74 -13.68
N ALA A 163 -6.98 5.44 -14.73
CA ALA A 163 -6.74 4.87 -16.04
C ALA A 163 -5.38 5.28 -16.59
N GLN A 164 -4.74 4.39 -17.32
CA GLN A 164 -3.49 4.67 -18.05
C GLN A 164 -3.60 4.22 -19.49
N ARG A 165 -2.88 4.89 -20.39
CA ARG A 165 -2.73 4.41 -21.76
C ARG A 165 -2.14 3.00 -21.73
N TYR A 166 -2.78 2.08 -22.44
CA TYR A 166 -2.27 0.71 -22.59
C TYR A 166 -1.08 0.70 -23.54
N HIS A 167 -0.01 0.08 -23.11
CA HIS A 167 1.12 -0.30 -23.94
C HIS A 167 1.22 -1.82 -23.95
N ALA A 168 1.19 -2.40 -25.13
CA ALA A 168 1.43 -3.84 -25.27
C ALA A 168 2.87 -4.17 -24.83
N PRO A 169 3.08 -5.36 -24.23
CA PRO A 169 4.43 -5.83 -23.89
C PRO A 169 5.28 -6.06 -25.11
#